data_fc26429773afcd4647cfbcb8b695693d
#
_entry.id   fc26429773afcd4647cfbcb8b695693d
#
_cell.length_a   1.000
_cell.length_b   1.000
_cell.length_c   1.000
_cell.angle_alpha   90.00
_cell.angle_beta   90.00
_cell.angle_gamma   90.00
#
_symmetry.space_group_name_H-M   'P 1'
#
loop_
_entity.id
_entity.type
_entity.pdbx_description
1 polymer ?
#
loop_
_entity_poly.entity_id
_entity_poly.type
_entity_poly.pdbx_seq_one_letter_code
_entity_poly.pdbx_strand_id
1 'polypeptide(L)'
;RGISLNPALNSFQRTVNEYNIDLKLVDAFFHSMEMDLSKQVYDCEGYKEYIYGSAEVVGLMCLYVFCEGEKSLYNKLEFSAKALGAAFQKVNFLRDIKADYNGLSRIYFPGCDFANFSESEKKAIEQDIQNDFEAAYEGIKMLPLKARFGVYVAYKYYLSLFKKIKKLEPERVLDTRIRIPNYLKAMIV
;
A
#
# COMPACT_ATOMS: atom_id res chain seq x y z
N ARG A 1 22.03 21.00 -1.38
CA ARG A 1 21.92 22.13 -2.33
C ARG A 1 20.50 22.33 -2.90
N GLY A 2 19.55 21.45 -2.70
CA GLY A 2 18.15 21.67 -2.99
C GLY A 2 17.73 21.73 -4.47
N ILE A 3 18.58 21.28 -5.40
CA ILE A 3 18.27 21.31 -6.84
C ILE A 3 18.69 19.99 -7.48
N SER A 4 17.79 19.38 -8.23
CA SER A 4 18.05 18.22 -9.08
C SER A 4 17.79 18.56 -10.55
N LEU A 5 18.62 18.05 -11.46
CA LEU A 5 18.39 18.17 -12.91
C LEU A 5 17.23 17.27 -13.38
N ASN A 6 16.86 16.25 -12.60
CA ASN A 6 15.67 15.44 -12.87
C ASN A 6 14.42 16.17 -12.36
N PRO A 7 13.44 16.52 -13.23
CA PRO A 7 12.26 17.28 -12.84
C PRO A 7 11.42 16.61 -11.74
N ALA A 8 11.30 15.28 -11.77
CA ALA A 8 10.53 14.53 -10.76
C ALA A 8 11.23 14.62 -9.39
N LEU A 9 12.55 14.37 -9.33
CA LEU A 9 13.32 14.48 -8.09
C LEU A 9 13.35 15.91 -7.56
N ASN A 10 13.44 16.90 -8.47
CA ASN A 10 13.40 18.31 -8.06
C ASN A 10 12.04 18.70 -7.46
N SER A 11 10.94 18.25 -8.06
CA SER A 11 9.58 18.47 -7.53
C SER A 11 9.38 17.77 -6.20
N PHE A 12 9.81 16.51 -6.08
CA PHE A 12 9.76 15.76 -4.82
C PHE A 12 10.54 16.47 -3.70
N GLN A 13 11.78 16.88 -3.98
CA GLN A 13 12.61 17.59 -3.02
C GLN A 13 11.97 18.91 -2.55
N ARG A 14 11.36 19.67 -3.46
CA ARG A 14 10.62 20.88 -3.10
C ARG A 14 9.48 20.57 -2.14
N THR A 15 8.69 19.53 -2.42
CA THR A 15 7.60 19.08 -1.55
C THR A 15 8.12 18.64 -0.17
N VAL A 16 9.21 17.87 -0.13
CA VAL A 16 9.86 17.47 1.14
C VAL A 16 10.22 18.68 1.98
N ASN A 17 10.85 19.70 1.37
CA ASN A 17 11.26 20.92 2.07
C ASN A 17 10.08 21.79 2.49
N GLU A 18 9.08 21.94 1.62
CA GLU A 18 7.88 22.77 1.84
C GLU A 18 7.06 22.25 3.02
N TYR A 19 6.84 20.93 3.08
CA TYR A 19 6.04 20.31 4.13
C TYR A 19 6.87 19.74 5.30
N ASN A 20 8.19 19.93 5.31
CA ASN A 20 9.09 19.39 6.33
C ASN A 20 8.91 17.89 6.55
N ILE A 21 8.81 17.12 5.46
CA ILE A 21 8.66 15.67 5.51
C ILE A 21 9.90 15.05 6.15
N ASP A 22 9.71 14.16 7.13
CA ASP A 22 10.82 13.48 7.80
C ASP A 22 11.58 12.60 6.79
N LEU A 23 12.88 12.88 6.62
CA LEU A 23 13.74 12.14 5.71
C LEU A 23 13.86 10.65 6.05
N LYS A 24 13.64 10.27 7.31
CA LYS A 24 13.59 8.85 7.70
C LYS A 24 12.53 8.07 6.93
N LEU A 25 11.43 8.70 6.52
CA LEU A 25 10.41 8.05 5.68
C LEU A 25 10.94 7.80 4.27
N VAL A 26 11.73 8.73 3.75
CA VAL A 26 12.38 8.60 2.44
C VAL A 26 13.45 7.50 2.49
N ASP A 27 14.26 7.48 3.55
CA ASP A 27 15.30 6.45 3.74
C ASP A 27 14.67 5.06 3.86
N ALA A 28 13.58 4.91 4.63
CA ALA A 28 12.86 3.65 4.73
C ALA A 28 12.26 3.18 3.39
N PHE A 29 11.76 4.13 2.58
CA PHE A 29 11.31 3.80 1.23
C PHE A 29 12.45 3.27 0.36
N PHE A 30 13.60 3.95 0.33
CA PHE A 30 14.76 3.48 -0.44
C PHE A 30 15.26 2.12 0.06
N HIS A 31 15.30 1.91 1.38
CA HIS A 31 15.67 0.62 1.94
C HIS A 31 14.74 -0.51 1.45
N SER A 32 13.43 -0.28 1.42
CA SER A 32 12.49 -1.28 0.87
C SER A 32 12.70 -1.55 -0.63
N MET A 33 13.11 -0.55 -1.40
CA MET A 33 13.46 -0.75 -2.83
C MET A 33 14.76 -1.54 -3.00
N GLU A 34 15.74 -1.37 -2.09
CA GLU A 34 16.95 -2.18 -2.06
C GLU A 34 16.66 -3.64 -1.71
N MET A 35 15.70 -3.91 -0.81
CA MET A 35 15.24 -5.26 -0.50
C MET A 35 14.75 -6.00 -1.76
N ASP A 36 14.11 -5.31 -2.69
CA ASP A 36 13.66 -5.88 -3.97
C ASP A 36 14.79 -6.37 -4.88
N LEU A 37 16.01 -5.89 -4.68
CA LEU A 37 17.17 -6.32 -5.47
C LEU A 37 17.75 -7.66 -4.99
N SER A 38 17.50 -8.04 -3.73
CA SER A 38 18.19 -9.16 -3.09
C SER A 38 17.26 -10.19 -2.46
N LYS A 39 16.09 -9.82 -1.94
CA LYS A 39 15.18 -10.72 -1.24
C LYS A 39 14.15 -11.33 -2.18
N GLN A 40 13.98 -12.64 -2.12
CA GLN A 40 12.93 -13.38 -2.83
C GLN A 40 11.85 -13.91 -1.89
N VAL A 41 12.20 -14.22 -0.65
CA VAL A 41 11.29 -14.74 0.37
C VAL A 41 11.39 -13.87 1.61
N TYR A 42 10.25 -13.51 2.16
CA TYR A 42 10.15 -12.66 3.34
C TYR A 42 9.71 -13.49 4.55
N ASP A 43 10.45 -13.39 5.64
CA ASP A 43 9.99 -13.80 6.97
C ASP A 43 9.01 -12.75 7.56
N CYS A 44 8.46 -13.00 8.73
CA CYS A 44 7.47 -12.10 9.35
C CYS A 44 8.02 -10.69 9.61
N GLU A 45 9.29 -10.56 9.95
CA GLU A 45 9.92 -9.25 10.21
C GLU A 45 10.22 -8.52 8.90
N GLY A 46 10.84 -9.19 7.94
CA GLY A 46 11.12 -8.64 6.62
C GLY A 46 9.85 -8.24 5.85
N TYR A 47 8.76 -8.99 6.02
CA TYR A 47 7.45 -8.62 5.47
C TYR A 47 6.93 -7.30 6.03
N LYS A 48 6.98 -7.13 7.36
CA LYS A 48 6.56 -5.88 8.01
C LYS A 48 7.44 -4.71 7.59
N GLU A 49 8.75 -4.92 7.58
CA GLU A 49 9.72 -3.92 7.13
C GLU A 49 9.49 -3.50 5.68
N TYR A 50 9.25 -4.47 4.80
CA TYR A 50 8.95 -4.19 3.40
C TYR A 50 7.63 -3.43 3.21
N ILE A 51 6.55 -3.82 3.89
CA ILE A 51 5.26 -3.08 3.83
C ILE A 51 5.44 -1.68 4.38
N TYR A 52 6.12 -1.53 5.50
CA TYR A 52 6.40 -0.22 6.08
C TYR A 52 7.11 0.69 5.07
N GLY A 53 8.24 0.24 4.51
CA GLY A 53 9.03 1.04 3.59
C GLY A 53 8.37 1.26 2.23
N SER A 54 7.75 0.24 1.63
CA SER A 54 7.19 0.34 0.28
C SER A 54 5.83 1.01 0.22
N ALA A 55 5.07 1.08 1.33
CA ALA A 55 3.69 1.54 1.31
C ALA A 55 3.28 2.45 2.48
N GLU A 56 3.57 2.07 3.73
CA GLU A 56 3.12 2.86 4.89
C GLU A 56 3.79 4.24 4.91
N VAL A 57 5.10 4.31 4.68
CA VAL A 57 5.82 5.60 4.61
C VAL A 57 5.34 6.48 3.47
N VAL A 58 4.88 5.90 2.35
CA VAL A 58 4.28 6.66 1.25
C VAL A 58 2.97 7.30 1.72
N GLY A 59 2.14 6.54 2.44
CA GLY A 59 0.93 7.08 3.10
C GLY A 59 1.26 8.23 4.05
N LEU A 60 2.32 8.07 4.86
CA LEU A 60 2.78 9.10 5.80
C LEU A 60 3.32 10.35 5.10
N MET A 61 4.12 10.20 4.04
CA MET A 61 4.60 11.34 3.25
C MET A 61 3.44 12.11 2.60
N CYS A 62 2.44 11.40 2.06
CA CYS A 62 1.23 12.03 1.56
C CYS A 62 0.46 12.75 2.68
N LEU A 63 0.42 12.17 3.88
CA LEU A 63 -0.28 12.77 5.02
C LEU A 63 0.33 14.11 5.44
N TYR A 64 1.66 14.28 5.37
CA TYR A 64 2.30 15.58 5.60
C TYR A 64 1.71 16.67 4.70
N VAL A 65 1.54 16.34 3.42
CA VAL A 65 0.96 17.28 2.44
C VAL A 65 -0.52 17.53 2.73
N PHE A 66 -1.29 16.48 3.05
CA PHE A 66 -2.73 16.60 3.29
C PHE A 66 -3.09 17.36 4.56
N CYS A 67 -2.22 17.30 5.57
CA CYS A 67 -2.40 18.04 6.82
C CYS A 67 -1.86 19.48 6.76
N GLU A 68 -1.23 19.90 5.65
CA GLU A 68 -0.73 21.27 5.45
C GLU A 68 0.13 21.77 6.63
N GLY A 69 0.93 20.87 7.26
CA GLY A 69 1.81 21.18 8.40
C GLY A 69 1.14 21.12 9.78
N GLU A 70 -0.14 20.79 9.88
CA GLU A 70 -0.83 20.64 11.18
C GLU A 70 -0.42 19.33 11.87
N LYS A 71 0.55 19.40 12.80
CA LYS A 71 1.11 18.24 13.50
C LYS A 71 0.07 17.49 14.34
N SER A 72 -0.89 18.17 14.95
CA SER A 72 -1.90 17.51 15.77
C SER A 72 -2.78 16.59 14.93
N LEU A 73 -3.18 17.05 13.75
CA LEU A 73 -3.95 16.28 12.79
C LEU A 73 -3.11 15.13 12.21
N TYR A 74 -1.86 15.41 11.85
CA TYR A 74 -0.93 14.37 11.38
C TYR A 74 -0.81 13.22 12.39
N ASN A 75 -0.49 13.52 13.65
CA ASN A 75 -0.34 12.50 14.69
C ASN A 75 -1.64 11.69 14.91
N LYS A 76 -2.79 12.36 14.81
CA LYS A 76 -4.10 11.69 14.93
C LYS A 76 -4.38 10.73 13.79
N LEU A 77 -3.90 11.03 12.58
CA LEU A 77 -4.19 10.28 11.37
C LEU A 77 -3.08 9.30 10.97
N GLU A 78 -1.92 9.35 11.62
CA GLU A 78 -0.74 8.53 11.29
C GLU A 78 -1.06 7.04 11.18
N PHE A 79 -1.75 6.49 12.19
CA PHE A 79 -2.12 5.07 12.19
C PHE A 79 -3.00 4.70 11.00
N SER A 80 -4.01 5.51 10.69
CA SER A 80 -4.93 5.25 9.57
C SER A 80 -4.25 5.41 8.20
N ALA A 81 -3.27 6.32 8.09
CA ALA A 81 -2.50 6.49 6.86
C ALA A 81 -1.58 5.30 6.60
N LYS A 82 -0.93 4.76 7.64
CA LYS A 82 -0.17 3.51 7.57
C LYS A 82 -1.07 2.35 7.14
N ALA A 83 -2.22 2.19 7.79
CA ALA A 83 -3.18 1.15 7.46
C ALA A 83 -3.65 1.22 6.00
N LEU A 84 -3.89 2.43 5.47
CA LEU A 84 -4.26 2.59 4.07
C LEU A 84 -3.14 2.15 3.11
N GLY A 85 -1.90 2.54 3.39
CA GLY A 85 -0.73 2.11 2.63
C GLY A 85 -0.57 0.59 2.66
N ALA A 86 -0.62 -0.02 3.86
CA ALA A 86 -0.52 -1.45 4.06
C ALA A 86 -1.64 -2.21 3.30
N ALA A 87 -2.91 -1.75 3.40
CA ALA A 87 -4.03 -2.35 2.69
C ALA A 87 -3.79 -2.36 1.17
N PHE A 88 -3.35 -1.24 0.61
CA PHE A 88 -3.08 -1.13 -0.83
C PHE A 88 -1.98 -2.08 -1.27
N GLN A 89 -0.89 -2.16 -0.52
CA GLN A 89 0.24 -3.03 -0.86
C GLN A 89 -0.12 -4.52 -0.73
N LYS A 90 -0.79 -4.91 0.34
CA LYS A 90 -1.26 -6.29 0.53
C LYS A 90 -2.23 -6.72 -0.58
N VAL A 91 -3.12 -5.83 -1.02
CA VAL A 91 -4.00 -6.08 -2.17
C VAL A 91 -3.21 -6.20 -3.47
N ASN A 92 -2.15 -5.39 -3.66
CA ASN A 92 -1.25 -5.54 -4.81
C ASN A 92 -0.57 -6.92 -4.80
N PHE A 93 -0.07 -7.37 -3.65
CA PHE A 93 0.52 -8.71 -3.53
C PHE A 93 -0.47 -9.81 -3.92
N LEU A 94 -1.69 -9.77 -3.40
CA LEU A 94 -2.73 -10.75 -3.79
C LEU A 94 -3.07 -10.69 -5.28
N ARG A 95 -3.12 -9.49 -5.86
CA ARG A 95 -3.42 -9.30 -7.29
C ARG A 95 -2.35 -9.86 -8.21
N ASP A 96 -1.09 -9.71 -7.79
CA ASP A 96 0.06 -9.97 -8.64
C ASP A 96 0.78 -11.30 -8.29
N ILE A 97 0.25 -12.11 -7.34
CA ILE A 97 0.85 -13.39 -6.88
C ILE A 97 1.37 -14.23 -8.06
N LYS A 98 0.56 -14.41 -9.12
CA LYS A 98 0.96 -15.19 -10.29
C LYS A 98 2.25 -14.68 -10.93
N ALA A 99 2.35 -13.38 -11.12
CA ALA A 99 3.51 -12.76 -11.76
C ALA A 99 4.74 -12.82 -10.85
N ASP A 100 4.55 -12.60 -9.56
CA ASP A 100 5.62 -12.55 -8.57
C ASP A 100 6.15 -13.95 -8.26
N TYR A 101 5.28 -14.94 -8.08
CA TYR A 101 5.66 -16.33 -7.81
C TYR A 101 6.27 -17.01 -9.04
N ASN A 102 5.59 -16.97 -10.19
CA ASN A 102 6.05 -17.67 -11.40
C ASN A 102 7.18 -16.94 -12.14
N GLY A 103 7.21 -15.60 -12.07
CA GLY A 103 8.18 -14.79 -12.82
C GLY A 103 9.43 -14.42 -12.01
N LEU A 104 9.29 -14.15 -10.72
CA LEU A 104 10.34 -13.61 -9.86
C LEU A 104 10.67 -14.53 -8.69
N SER A 105 9.98 -15.66 -8.53
CA SER A 105 10.08 -16.57 -7.37
C SER A 105 9.92 -15.84 -6.02
N ARG A 106 9.10 -14.79 -6.00
CA ARG A 106 8.87 -13.95 -4.81
C ARG A 106 7.65 -14.42 -4.03
N ILE A 107 7.83 -14.56 -2.71
CA ILE A 107 6.79 -14.88 -1.75
C ILE A 107 6.78 -13.78 -0.71
N TYR A 108 5.74 -12.94 -0.73
CA TYR A 108 5.59 -11.85 0.23
C TYR A 108 4.93 -12.30 1.53
N PHE A 109 3.87 -13.13 1.48
CA PHE A 109 3.15 -13.53 2.68
C PHE A 109 3.91 -14.61 3.46
N PRO A 110 4.38 -14.30 4.70
CA PRO A 110 5.15 -15.25 5.48
C PRO A 110 4.33 -16.48 5.89
N GLY A 111 4.94 -17.65 5.81
CA GLY A 111 4.33 -18.92 6.23
C GLY A 111 3.24 -19.46 5.31
N CYS A 112 2.99 -18.81 4.16
CA CYS A 112 2.09 -19.34 3.14
C CYS A 112 2.83 -20.25 2.17
N ASP A 113 2.26 -21.43 1.91
CA ASP A 113 2.72 -22.33 0.86
C ASP A 113 1.88 -22.13 -0.41
N PHE A 114 2.39 -21.32 -1.34
CA PHE A 114 1.67 -21.08 -2.60
C PHE A 114 1.62 -22.28 -3.54
N ALA A 115 2.37 -23.34 -3.28
CA ALA A 115 2.18 -24.62 -4.00
C ALA A 115 0.91 -25.34 -3.53
N ASN A 116 0.49 -25.09 -2.27
CA ASN A 116 -0.71 -25.67 -1.66
C ASN A 116 -1.55 -24.58 -0.94
N PHE A 117 -1.74 -23.46 -1.60
CA PHE A 117 -2.41 -22.28 -0.99
C PHE A 117 -3.83 -22.61 -0.54
N SER A 118 -4.01 -22.70 0.76
CA SER A 118 -5.25 -23.13 1.38
C SER A 118 -6.27 -21.99 1.56
N GLU A 119 -7.56 -22.37 1.66
CA GLU A 119 -8.63 -21.43 1.99
C GLU A 119 -8.44 -20.77 3.37
N SER A 120 -7.82 -21.48 4.33
CA SER A 120 -7.52 -20.93 5.66
C SER A 120 -6.44 -19.84 5.61
N GLU A 121 -5.35 -20.04 4.84
CA GLU A 121 -4.32 -19.04 4.64
C GLU A 121 -4.87 -17.80 3.92
N LYS A 122 -5.65 -18.03 2.85
CA LYS A 122 -6.33 -16.95 2.13
C LYS A 122 -7.21 -16.11 3.06
N LYS A 123 -8.05 -16.76 3.88
CA LYS A 123 -8.92 -16.07 4.85
C LYS A 123 -8.14 -15.28 5.90
N ALA A 124 -7.02 -15.80 6.38
CA ALA A 124 -6.17 -15.09 7.33
C ALA A 124 -5.60 -13.79 6.73
N ILE A 125 -5.09 -13.86 5.49
CA ILE A 125 -4.62 -12.69 4.75
C ILE A 125 -5.77 -11.69 4.50
N GLU A 126 -6.94 -12.19 4.10
CA GLU A 126 -8.10 -11.35 3.85
C GLU A 126 -8.59 -10.62 5.10
N GLN A 127 -8.55 -11.29 6.25
CA GLN A 127 -8.92 -10.65 7.52
C GLN A 127 -7.95 -9.55 7.91
N ASP A 128 -6.65 -9.77 7.73
CA ASP A 128 -5.62 -8.77 7.97
C ASP A 128 -5.82 -7.52 7.09
N ILE A 129 -6.04 -7.71 5.79
CA ILE A 129 -6.35 -6.63 4.85
C ILE A 129 -7.67 -5.91 5.21
N GLN A 130 -8.68 -6.65 5.64
CA GLN A 130 -9.96 -6.07 6.04
C GLN A 130 -9.79 -5.13 7.24
N ASN A 131 -9.02 -5.54 8.24
CA ASN A 131 -8.70 -4.73 9.42
C ASN A 131 -8.00 -3.42 9.02
N ASP A 132 -7.04 -3.49 8.08
CA ASP A 132 -6.37 -2.31 7.55
C ASP A 132 -7.35 -1.35 6.85
N PHE A 133 -8.26 -1.85 6.02
CA PHE A 133 -9.27 -1.02 5.37
C PHE A 133 -10.22 -0.35 6.37
N GLU A 134 -10.60 -1.05 7.43
CA GLU A 134 -11.46 -0.50 8.49
C GLU A 134 -10.75 0.63 9.24
N ALA A 135 -9.50 0.40 9.66
CA ALA A 135 -8.68 1.41 10.31
C ALA A 135 -8.42 2.64 9.41
N ALA A 136 -8.16 2.40 8.12
CA ALA A 136 -7.96 3.46 7.14
C ALA A 136 -9.22 4.32 6.96
N TYR A 137 -10.40 3.70 6.91
CA TYR A 137 -11.67 4.41 6.70
C TYR A 137 -11.97 5.44 7.80
N GLU A 138 -11.65 5.11 9.04
CA GLU A 138 -11.81 6.04 10.17
C GLU A 138 -10.98 7.32 9.98
N GLY A 139 -9.74 7.19 9.51
CA GLY A 139 -8.90 8.35 9.21
C GLY A 139 -9.36 9.15 7.99
N ILE A 140 -9.83 8.48 6.94
CA ILE A 140 -10.32 9.16 5.73
C ILE A 140 -11.47 10.13 6.07
N LYS A 141 -12.36 9.78 6.99
CA LYS A 141 -13.44 10.64 7.44
C LYS A 141 -12.96 11.96 8.07
N MET A 142 -11.77 11.94 8.66
CA MET A 142 -11.17 13.06 9.37
C MET A 142 -10.20 13.88 8.50
N LEU A 143 -9.87 13.44 7.30
CA LEU A 143 -9.01 14.20 6.38
C LEU A 143 -9.65 15.54 5.99
N PRO A 144 -8.85 16.58 5.74
CA PRO A 144 -9.32 17.83 5.14
C PRO A 144 -10.09 17.56 3.83
N LEU A 145 -11.16 18.34 3.58
CA LEU A 145 -12.04 18.11 2.42
C LEU A 145 -11.29 18.09 1.08
N LYS A 146 -10.25 18.90 0.93
CA LYS A 146 -9.42 18.99 -0.27
C LYS A 146 -8.74 17.65 -0.63
N ALA A 147 -8.28 16.91 0.39
CA ALA A 147 -7.62 15.62 0.20
C ALA A 147 -8.60 14.44 0.28
N ARG A 148 -9.62 14.55 1.12
CA ARG A 148 -10.56 13.47 1.46
C ARG A 148 -11.18 12.80 0.23
N PHE A 149 -11.64 13.58 -0.73
CA PHE A 149 -12.31 13.04 -1.92
C PHE A 149 -11.36 12.14 -2.73
N GLY A 150 -10.16 12.62 -3.06
CA GLY A 150 -9.19 11.83 -3.83
C GLY A 150 -8.75 10.57 -3.11
N VAL A 151 -8.48 10.66 -1.80
CA VAL A 151 -8.12 9.50 -0.98
C VAL A 151 -9.28 8.51 -0.89
N TYR A 152 -10.52 8.99 -0.73
CA TYR A 152 -11.70 8.12 -0.70
C TYR A 152 -11.94 7.39 -2.02
N VAL A 153 -11.73 8.05 -3.15
CA VAL A 153 -11.82 7.40 -4.48
C VAL A 153 -10.79 6.28 -4.60
N ALA A 154 -9.53 6.52 -4.21
CA ALA A 154 -8.50 5.50 -4.20
C ALA A 154 -8.85 4.33 -3.25
N TYR A 155 -9.32 4.64 -2.04
CA TYR A 155 -9.82 3.65 -1.08
C TYR A 155 -10.93 2.77 -1.69
N LYS A 156 -11.95 3.38 -2.30
CA LYS A 156 -13.06 2.64 -2.94
C LYS A 156 -12.60 1.75 -4.09
N TYR A 157 -11.63 2.23 -4.87
CA TYR A 157 -11.04 1.45 -5.95
C TYR A 157 -10.36 0.19 -5.42
N TYR A 158 -9.47 0.34 -4.44
CA TYR A 158 -8.75 -0.80 -3.85
C TYR A 158 -9.68 -1.74 -3.08
N LEU A 159 -10.65 -1.21 -2.33
CA LEU A 159 -11.66 -2.02 -1.66
C LEU A 159 -12.50 -2.84 -2.67
N SER A 160 -12.82 -2.28 -3.84
CA SER A 160 -13.53 -2.99 -4.89
C SER A 160 -12.69 -4.10 -5.51
N LEU A 161 -11.38 -3.85 -5.69
CA LEU A 161 -10.43 -4.86 -6.13
C LEU A 161 -10.31 -5.98 -5.10
N PHE A 162 -10.14 -5.64 -3.83
CA PHE A 162 -10.10 -6.60 -2.72
C PHE A 162 -11.37 -7.46 -2.66
N LYS A 163 -12.55 -6.85 -2.71
CA LYS A 163 -13.83 -7.58 -2.75
C LYS A 163 -13.94 -8.54 -3.93
N LYS A 164 -13.33 -8.21 -5.07
CA LYS A 164 -13.28 -9.10 -6.22
C LYS A 164 -12.34 -10.29 -5.97
N ILE A 165 -11.18 -10.06 -5.35
CA ILE A 165 -10.22 -11.11 -4.98
C ILE A 165 -10.86 -12.08 -3.98
N LYS A 166 -11.58 -11.57 -2.97
CA LYS A 166 -12.28 -12.39 -1.97
C LYS A 166 -13.27 -13.40 -2.54
N LYS A 167 -13.85 -13.12 -3.71
CA LYS A 167 -14.84 -14.01 -4.35
C LYS A 167 -14.20 -15.15 -5.15
N LEU A 168 -12.89 -15.18 -5.27
CA LEU A 168 -12.18 -16.20 -6.02
C LEU A 168 -11.73 -17.31 -5.09
N GLU A 169 -11.74 -18.53 -5.59
CA GLU A 169 -11.10 -19.67 -4.93
C GLU A 169 -9.57 -19.47 -4.90
N PRO A 170 -8.86 -20.06 -3.92
CA PRO A 170 -7.40 -19.89 -3.77
C PRO A 170 -6.62 -20.16 -5.07
N GLU A 171 -6.97 -21.24 -5.79
CA GLU A 171 -6.31 -21.63 -7.05
C GLU A 171 -6.48 -20.55 -8.13
N ARG A 172 -7.65 -19.89 -8.16
CA ARG A 172 -7.92 -18.81 -9.12
C ARG A 172 -7.12 -17.54 -8.84
N VAL A 173 -6.82 -17.26 -7.56
CA VAL A 173 -5.95 -16.15 -7.17
C VAL A 173 -4.53 -16.37 -7.69
N LEU A 174 -4.04 -17.62 -7.65
CA LEU A 174 -2.74 -18.01 -8.17
C LEU A 174 -2.66 -18.01 -9.71
N ASP A 175 -3.78 -18.21 -10.41
CA ASP A 175 -3.80 -18.42 -11.86
C ASP A 175 -4.00 -17.16 -12.68
N THR A 176 -4.59 -16.10 -12.13
CA THR A 176 -4.99 -14.94 -12.94
C THR A 176 -4.68 -13.61 -12.28
N ARG A 177 -4.08 -12.68 -13.05
CA ARG A 177 -3.98 -11.28 -12.61
C ARG A 177 -5.36 -10.63 -12.59
N ILE A 178 -5.81 -10.23 -11.40
CA ILE A 178 -7.14 -9.69 -11.18
C ILE A 178 -7.18 -8.20 -11.53
N ARG A 179 -8.17 -7.78 -12.33
CA ARG A 179 -8.32 -6.39 -12.77
C ARG A 179 -9.74 -5.90 -12.57
N ILE A 180 -9.91 -4.63 -12.27
CA ILE A 180 -11.21 -3.95 -12.34
C ILE A 180 -11.40 -3.47 -13.79
N PRO A 181 -12.53 -3.82 -14.44
CA PRO A 181 -12.87 -3.32 -15.78
C PRO A 181 -12.93 -1.79 -15.81
N ASN A 182 -12.55 -1.19 -16.95
CA ASN A 182 -12.47 0.27 -17.07
C ASN A 182 -13.81 0.99 -16.82
N TYR A 183 -14.93 0.38 -17.21
CA TYR A 183 -16.26 0.96 -16.96
C TYR A 183 -16.57 1.05 -15.46
N LEU A 184 -16.14 0.07 -14.64
CA LEU A 184 -16.31 0.13 -13.19
C LEU A 184 -15.39 1.17 -12.54
N LYS A 185 -14.23 1.45 -13.12
CA LYS A 185 -13.35 2.52 -12.65
C LYS A 185 -14.03 3.88 -12.79
N ALA A 186 -14.74 4.11 -13.90
CA ALA A 186 -15.48 5.35 -14.12
C ALA A 186 -16.68 5.53 -13.17
N MET A 187 -17.26 4.43 -12.63
CA MET A 187 -18.36 4.51 -11.66
C MET A 187 -17.90 4.71 -10.20
N ILE A 188 -16.62 4.55 -9.93
CA ILE A 188 -16.05 4.75 -8.57
C ILE A 188 -15.72 6.23 -8.33
N VAL A 189 -15.50 7.00 -9.40
CA VAL A 189 -15.26 8.45 -9.39
C VAL A 189 -16.56 9.21 -9.40
#